data_d10bb7e2daa92ed095f8aab99ede125e
#
_entry.id   d10bb7e2daa92ed095f8aab99ede125e
#
_cell.length_a   1.000
_cell.length_b   1.000
_cell.length_c   1.000
_cell.angle_alpha   90.00
_cell.angle_beta   90.00
_cell.angle_gamma   90.00
#
_symmetry.space_group_name_H-M   'P 1'
#
loop_
_entity.id
_entity.type
_entity.pdbx_description
1 polymer ?
#
loop_
_entity_poly.entity_id
_entity_poly.type
_entity_poly.pdbx_seq_one_letter_code
_entity_poly.pdbx_strand_id
1 'polypeptide(L)'
;VPALQWGLSAAIETVHWTASFDFPDVQHDYTFVALHHDDEYAMNEGRIVSSRGLDIPPGQFLHHFAERQVPHSTALHAVLRDTGQTYLVGPLARLALNHAQLRPQARALAAAYGLDRPCFNPYRSIVARAIEVVQAYEEALDIVQHYRPPAEPRVRYTPRAGHGAAATEAPRGLLYHDYAVDADGRLASARIIPPTSQNQAQIERDLWQLAQRLLPTDDARLATACEQAVRNYDPCISCSTHFLKVHIERG
;
A
#
# COMPACT_ATOMS: atom_id res chain seq x y z
N VAL A 1 -14.65 -24.17 3.14
CA VAL A 1 -13.44 -24.47 3.93
C VAL A 1 -12.37 -25.17 3.09
N PRO A 2 -12.59 -26.32 2.39
CA PRO A 2 -11.51 -27.01 1.67
C PRO A 2 -10.78 -26.14 0.63
N ALA A 3 -11.50 -25.32 -0.14
CA ALA A 3 -10.90 -24.42 -1.12
C ALA A 3 -9.98 -23.36 -0.46
N LEU A 4 -10.37 -22.82 0.71
CA LEU A 4 -9.54 -21.88 1.45
C LEU A 4 -8.29 -22.55 2.03
N GLN A 5 -8.39 -23.80 2.50
CA GLN A 5 -7.24 -24.57 2.99
C GLN A 5 -6.24 -24.86 1.86
N TRP A 6 -6.74 -25.26 0.68
CA TRP A 6 -5.89 -25.42 -0.49
C TRP A 6 -5.23 -24.09 -0.89
N GLY A 7 -6.00 -22.99 -0.90
CA GLY A 7 -5.49 -21.66 -1.21
C GLY A 7 -4.41 -21.20 -0.23
N LEU A 8 -4.57 -21.49 1.07
CA LEU A 8 -3.56 -21.21 2.09
C LEU A 8 -2.25 -21.96 1.81
N SER A 9 -2.32 -23.26 1.47
CA SER A 9 -1.14 -24.04 1.12
C SER A 9 -0.43 -23.47 -0.13
N ALA A 10 -1.20 -23.14 -1.16
CA ALA A 10 -0.66 -22.53 -2.37
C ALA A 10 -0.05 -21.13 -2.12
N ALA A 11 -0.65 -20.35 -1.21
CA ALA A 11 -0.10 -19.04 -0.80
C ALA A 11 1.25 -19.19 -0.09
N ILE A 12 1.39 -20.18 0.80
CA ILE A 12 2.66 -20.47 1.48
C ILE A 12 3.76 -20.87 0.46
N GLU A 13 3.42 -21.75 -0.49
CA GLU A 13 4.35 -22.11 -1.58
C GLU A 13 4.74 -20.87 -2.41
N THR A 14 3.81 -19.96 -2.64
CA THR A 14 4.07 -18.70 -3.37
C THR A 14 5.03 -17.80 -2.60
N VAL A 15 4.97 -17.74 -1.26
CA VAL A 15 5.96 -17.02 -0.46
C VAL A 15 7.35 -17.62 -0.67
N HIS A 16 7.50 -18.94 -0.56
CA HIS A 16 8.79 -19.61 -0.77
C HIS A 16 9.33 -19.37 -2.18
N TRP A 17 8.46 -19.45 -3.20
CA TRP A 17 8.82 -19.21 -4.58
C TRP A 17 9.28 -17.77 -4.81
N THR A 18 8.51 -16.78 -4.37
CA THR A 18 8.88 -15.37 -4.56
C THR A 18 10.12 -14.98 -3.76
N ALA A 19 10.31 -15.56 -2.59
CA ALA A 19 11.50 -15.33 -1.76
C ALA A 19 12.79 -15.95 -2.36
N SER A 20 12.66 -16.90 -3.30
CA SER A 20 13.82 -17.52 -3.99
C SER A 20 14.38 -16.67 -5.14
N PHE A 21 13.75 -15.55 -5.48
CA PHE A 21 14.23 -14.69 -6.56
C PHE A 21 15.53 -13.99 -6.15
N ASP A 22 16.42 -13.83 -7.13
CA ASP A 22 17.66 -13.05 -6.97
C ASP A 22 17.34 -11.56 -7.07
N PHE A 23 17.04 -10.95 -5.93
CA PHE A 23 16.70 -9.52 -5.85
C PHE A 23 17.94 -8.64 -5.88
N PRO A 24 17.91 -7.51 -6.61
CA PRO A 24 18.95 -6.49 -6.51
C PRO A 24 19.12 -6.02 -5.05
N ASP A 25 20.36 -5.87 -4.60
CA ASP A 25 20.66 -5.28 -3.29
C ASP A 25 20.56 -3.76 -3.37
N VAL A 26 19.35 -3.26 -3.14
CA VAL A 26 19.01 -1.84 -3.19
C VAL A 26 18.38 -1.45 -1.86
N GLN A 27 18.82 -0.33 -1.30
CA GLN A 27 18.27 0.24 -0.08
C GLN A 27 17.88 1.70 -0.33
N HIS A 28 16.67 2.05 0.07
CA HIS A 28 16.15 3.41 0.01
C HIS A 28 15.79 3.90 1.41
N ASP A 29 15.68 5.21 1.60
CA ASP A 29 15.17 5.79 2.86
C ASP A 29 13.66 6.05 2.70
N TYR A 30 12.83 5.22 3.33
CA TYR A 30 11.38 5.33 3.32
C TYR A 30 10.82 5.87 4.63
N THR A 31 9.84 6.76 4.50
CA THR A 31 8.85 7.00 5.54
C THR A 31 7.66 6.10 5.24
N PHE A 32 7.50 5.02 5.99
CA PHE A 32 6.36 4.12 5.86
C PHE A 32 5.12 4.72 6.49
N VAL A 33 3.97 4.58 5.82
CA VAL A 33 2.65 5.01 6.32
C VAL A 33 1.64 3.89 6.08
N ALA A 34 0.85 3.55 7.09
CA ALA A 34 -0.21 2.53 7.00
C ALA A 34 -1.27 2.77 8.06
N LEU A 35 -2.40 2.07 7.95
CA LEU A 35 -3.30 1.87 9.08
C LEU A 35 -2.63 1.00 10.14
N HIS A 36 -2.99 1.24 11.40
CA HIS A 36 -2.59 0.45 12.55
C HIS A 36 -3.79 0.23 13.48
N HIS A 37 -3.94 -1.01 13.94
CA HIS A 37 -4.86 -1.40 14.98
C HIS A 37 -4.13 -2.26 16.01
N ASP A 38 -4.45 -2.12 17.30
CA ASP A 38 -3.72 -2.80 18.36
C ASP A 38 -3.93 -4.32 18.34
N ASP A 39 -5.15 -4.78 17.97
CA ASP A 39 -5.58 -6.16 18.10
C ASP A 39 -5.55 -6.97 16.80
N GLU A 40 -5.48 -6.31 15.63
CA GLU A 40 -5.56 -6.98 14.33
C GLU A 40 -4.61 -6.37 13.28
N TYR A 41 -4.32 -7.13 12.24
CA TYR A 41 -3.65 -6.61 11.05
C TYR A 41 -4.59 -5.67 10.31
N ALA A 42 -4.41 -4.38 10.51
CA ALA A 42 -5.38 -3.35 10.14
C ALA A 42 -5.67 -3.32 8.63
N MET A 43 -6.94 -3.50 8.26
CA MET A 43 -7.41 -3.39 6.87
C MET A 43 -8.57 -2.40 6.72
N ASN A 44 -9.55 -2.41 7.62
CA ASN A 44 -10.78 -1.63 7.51
C ASN A 44 -10.87 -0.49 8.51
N GLU A 45 -10.25 -0.64 9.67
CA GLU A 45 -10.32 0.30 10.77
C GLU A 45 -8.94 0.50 11.37
N GLY A 46 -8.73 1.65 12.03
CA GLY A 46 -7.48 1.95 12.70
C GLY A 46 -7.10 3.42 12.65
N ARG A 47 -5.91 3.70 13.13
CA ARG A 47 -5.26 5.01 13.09
C ARG A 47 -4.24 5.01 11.97
N ILE A 48 -3.98 6.16 11.38
CA ILE A 48 -2.92 6.31 10.39
C ILE A 48 -1.62 6.59 11.14
N VAL A 49 -0.68 5.67 11.01
CA VAL A 49 0.64 5.77 11.67
C VAL A 49 1.77 5.85 10.66
N SER A 50 2.92 6.35 11.09
CA SER A 50 4.13 6.33 10.27
C SER A 50 5.36 5.85 11.05
N SER A 51 6.36 5.36 10.31
CA SER A 51 7.66 5.00 10.88
C SER A 51 8.45 6.20 11.43
N ARG A 52 7.96 7.42 11.26
CA ARG A 52 8.56 8.67 11.76
C ARG A 52 7.73 9.32 12.88
N GLY A 53 6.83 8.57 13.53
CA GLY A 53 6.12 9.00 14.73
C GLY A 53 4.78 9.71 14.49
N LEU A 54 4.25 9.76 13.26
CA LEU A 54 2.87 10.19 13.05
C LEU A 54 1.93 9.14 13.62
N ASP A 55 0.87 9.58 14.30
CA ASP A 55 -0.24 8.76 14.81
C ASP A 55 -1.49 9.63 14.89
N ILE A 56 -2.40 9.47 13.92
CA ILE A 56 -3.58 10.32 13.73
C ILE A 56 -4.84 9.53 13.40
N PRO A 57 -6.02 9.99 13.76
CA PRO A 57 -7.27 9.46 13.23
C PRO A 57 -7.43 9.83 11.75
N PRO A 58 -8.17 9.03 10.93
CA PRO A 58 -8.37 9.30 9.51
C PRO A 58 -8.90 10.71 9.19
N GLY A 59 -9.75 11.28 10.05
CA GLY A 59 -10.27 12.65 9.86
C GLY A 59 -9.20 13.76 9.86
N GLN A 60 -7.99 13.47 10.30
CA GLN A 60 -6.87 14.42 10.28
C GLN A 60 -5.92 14.24 9.08
N PHE A 61 -6.18 13.28 8.19
CA PHE A 61 -5.30 12.98 7.05
C PHE A 61 -4.91 14.24 6.28
N LEU A 62 -5.86 15.06 5.89
CA LEU A 62 -5.63 16.26 5.08
C LEU A 62 -4.85 17.36 5.80
N HIS A 63 -4.67 17.29 7.12
CA HIS A 63 -3.80 18.20 7.86
C HIS A 63 -2.31 17.82 7.70
N HIS A 64 -2.01 16.55 7.46
CA HIS A 64 -0.66 16.00 7.41
C HIS A 64 -0.19 15.63 5.99
N PHE A 65 -1.13 15.37 5.08
CA PHE A 65 -0.84 14.98 3.70
C PHE A 65 -1.43 15.97 2.72
N ALA A 66 -0.76 16.18 1.59
CA ALA A 66 -1.19 17.08 0.53
C ALA A 66 -0.99 16.45 -0.85
N GLU A 67 -1.98 16.61 -1.72
CA GLU A 67 -1.85 16.29 -3.14
C GLU A 67 -1.28 17.49 -3.91
N ARG A 68 -0.39 17.21 -4.86
CA ARG A 68 0.23 18.21 -5.72
C ARG A 68 0.09 17.80 -7.19
N GLN A 69 -0.29 18.75 -8.04
CA GLN A 69 -0.19 18.60 -9.48
C GLN A 69 1.25 18.84 -9.91
N VAL A 70 1.79 17.97 -10.75
CA VAL A 70 3.10 18.12 -11.38
C VAL A 70 2.95 18.20 -12.90
N PRO A 71 3.79 18.98 -13.62
CA PRO A 71 3.57 19.24 -15.05
C PRO A 71 3.67 18.01 -15.95
N HIS A 72 4.44 17.02 -15.55
CA HIS A 72 4.74 15.82 -16.35
C HIS A 72 3.79 14.65 -16.06
N SER A 73 2.85 14.81 -15.14
CA SER A 73 1.89 13.75 -14.79
C SER A 73 0.45 14.28 -14.74
N THR A 74 -0.49 13.50 -15.23
CA THR A 74 -1.93 13.78 -15.07
C THR A 74 -2.45 13.33 -13.70
N ALA A 75 -1.69 12.49 -12.99
CA ALA A 75 -2.01 12.06 -11.64
C ALA A 75 -1.45 13.05 -10.61
N LEU A 76 -2.21 13.25 -9.54
CA LEU A 76 -1.73 14.00 -8.38
C LEU A 76 -0.69 13.18 -7.62
N HIS A 77 0.32 13.85 -7.08
CA HIS A 77 1.33 13.27 -6.21
C HIS A 77 1.03 13.65 -4.75
N ALA A 78 0.90 12.67 -3.88
CA ALA A 78 0.74 12.95 -2.46
C ALA A 78 2.11 13.02 -1.76
N VAL A 79 2.22 13.97 -0.83
CA VAL A 79 3.43 14.22 -0.03
C VAL A 79 3.06 14.60 1.40
N LEU A 80 4.02 14.54 2.32
CA LEU A 80 3.86 15.12 3.65
C LEU A 80 3.70 16.63 3.53
N ARG A 81 2.63 17.19 4.11
CA ARG A 81 2.23 18.59 3.92
C ARG A 81 3.31 19.57 4.38
N ASP A 82 3.87 19.33 5.56
CA ASP A 82 4.78 20.28 6.21
C ASP A 82 6.18 20.31 5.55
N THR A 83 6.67 19.15 5.12
CA THR A 83 8.02 19.01 4.59
C THR A 83 8.09 18.87 3.07
N GLY A 84 6.99 18.49 2.44
CA GLY A 84 6.96 18.11 1.04
C GLY A 84 7.68 16.80 0.72
N GLN A 85 8.10 16.05 1.75
CA GLN A 85 8.78 14.78 1.57
C GLN A 85 7.83 13.69 1.09
N THR A 86 8.38 12.74 0.36
CA THR A 86 7.70 11.54 -0.09
C THR A 86 7.50 10.55 1.06
N TYR A 87 6.52 9.67 0.93
CA TYR A 87 6.27 8.56 1.82
C TYR A 87 5.84 7.33 1.02
N LEU A 88 5.86 6.17 1.64
CA LEU A 88 5.52 4.89 1.04
C LEU A 88 4.36 4.26 1.78
N VAL A 89 3.32 3.87 1.05
CA VAL A 89 2.21 3.02 1.52
C VAL A 89 2.26 1.65 0.84
N GLY A 90 1.55 0.69 1.40
CA GLY A 90 1.41 -0.66 0.82
C GLY A 90 2.13 -1.75 1.59
N PRO A 91 2.39 -2.91 0.98
CA PRO A 91 2.81 -4.11 1.70
C PRO A 91 4.04 -3.94 2.58
N LEU A 92 5.10 -3.27 2.10
CA LEU A 92 6.30 -3.02 2.91
C LEU A 92 6.01 -2.11 4.10
N ALA A 93 5.16 -1.09 3.91
CA ALA A 93 4.75 -0.18 4.99
C ALA A 93 3.90 -0.91 6.03
N ARG A 94 2.90 -1.69 5.59
CA ARG A 94 2.05 -2.47 6.48
C ARG A 94 2.85 -3.47 7.32
N LEU A 95 3.73 -4.25 6.70
CA LEU A 95 4.58 -5.19 7.44
C LEU A 95 5.53 -4.47 8.39
N ALA A 96 6.15 -3.36 7.97
CA ALA A 96 7.04 -2.59 8.83
C ALA A 96 6.35 -2.07 10.11
N LEU A 97 5.05 -1.75 10.03
CA LEU A 97 4.29 -1.12 11.11
C LEU A 97 3.39 -2.11 11.88
N ASN A 98 3.02 -3.26 11.27
CA ASN A 98 2.01 -4.16 11.81
C ASN A 98 2.40 -5.65 11.79
N HIS A 99 3.66 -6.02 11.61
CA HIS A 99 4.06 -7.44 11.58
C HIS A 99 3.68 -8.21 12.86
N ALA A 100 3.57 -7.54 14.00
CA ALA A 100 3.18 -8.14 15.26
C ALA A 100 1.71 -8.61 15.28
N GLN A 101 0.85 -8.00 14.48
CA GLN A 101 -0.57 -8.33 14.35
C GLN A 101 -0.86 -9.41 13.29
N LEU A 102 0.15 -9.88 12.56
CA LEU A 102 -0.03 -10.98 11.60
C LEU A 102 -0.49 -12.27 12.29
N ARG A 103 -1.32 -13.04 11.59
CA ARG A 103 -1.71 -14.41 11.97
C ARG A 103 -0.47 -15.32 12.05
N PRO A 104 -0.53 -16.44 12.78
CA PRO A 104 0.65 -17.22 13.12
C PRO A 104 1.52 -17.66 11.94
N GLN A 105 0.93 -18.16 10.83
CA GLN A 105 1.70 -18.64 9.69
C GLN A 105 2.31 -17.47 8.90
N ALA A 106 1.51 -16.43 8.65
CA ALA A 106 2.00 -15.22 7.99
C ALA A 106 3.15 -14.59 8.79
N ARG A 107 3.03 -14.53 10.13
CA ARG A 107 4.08 -14.00 11.02
C ARG A 107 5.35 -14.85 10.99
N ALA A 108 5.21 -16.17 11.01
CA ALA A 108 6.35 -17.07 10.91
C ALA A 108 7.11 -16.91 9.58
N LEU A 109 6.37 -16.75 8.47
CA LEU A 109 6.96 -16.48 7.16
C LEU A 109 7.62 -15.08 7.10
N ALA A 110 7.00 -14.06 7.68
CA ALA A 110 7.60 -12.73 7.77
C ALA A 110 8.95 -12.79 8.50
N ALA A 111 9.02 -13.48 9.64
CA ALA A 111 10.26 -13.67 10.39
C ALA A 111 11.30 -14.50 9.61
N ALA A 112 10.89 -15.61 8.96
CA ALA A 112 11.78 -16.46 8.19
C ALA A 112 12.47 -15.71 7.04
N TYR A 113 11.80 -14.73 6.47
CA TYR A 113 12.31 -13.94 5.34
C TYR A 113 12.75 -12.51 5.73
N GLY A 114 12.88 -12.20 7.04
CA GLY A 114 13.38 -10.91 7.53
C GLY A 114 12.46 -9.73 7.19
N LEU A 115 11.14 -9.98 7.11
CA LEU A 115 10.09 -8.98 6.94
C LEU A 115 9.28 -8.75 8.23
N ASP A 116 9.79 -9.22 9.36
CA ASP A 116 9.35 -8.92 10.74
C ASP A 116 9.92 -7.59 11.27
N ARG A 117 10.52 -6.81 10.41
CA ARG A 117 11.15 -5.51 10.64
C ARG A 117 11.08 -4.66 9.36
N PRO A 118 11.31 -3.34 9.43
CA PRO A 118 11.31 -2.48 8.26
C PRO A 118 12.26 -2.96 7.17
N CYS A 119 11.74 -3.16 5.96
CA CYS A 119 12.50 -3.54 4.78
C CYS A 119 12.56 -2.37 3.80
N PHE A 120 13.76 -1.88 3.51
CA PHE A 120 14.00 -0.72 2.66
C PHE A 120 14.36 -1.09 1.21
N ASN A 121 14.29 -2.38 0.87
CA ASN A 121 14.48 -2.87 -0.50
C ASN A 121 13.13 -3.04 -1.21
N PRO A 122 12.79 -2.19 -2.21
CA PRO A 122 11.48 -2.23 -2.88
C PRO A 122 11.25 -3.54 -3.66
N TYR A 123 12.29 -4.21 -4.13
CA TYR A 123 12.16 -5.48 -4.85
C TYR A 123 11.57 -6.60 -3.98
N ARG A 124 11.71 -6.50 -2.66
CA ARG A 124 11.12 -7.46 -1.72
C ARG A 124 9.62 -7.24 -1.46
N SER A 125 9.01 -6.22 -2.07
CA SER A 125 7.58 -5.97 -1.94
C SER A 125 6.71 -7.12 -2.46
N ILE A 126 7.18 -7.90 -3.43
CA ILE A 126 6.48 -9.10 -3.92
C ILE A 126 6.39 -10.18 -2.85
N VAL A 127 7.45 -10.37 -2.05
CA VAL A 127 7.46 -11.31 -0.92
C VAL A 127 6.51 -10.82 0.17
N ALA A 128 6.52 -9.51 0.46
CA ALA A 128 5.57 -8.90 1.40
C ALA A 128 4.12 -9.14 0.97
N ARG A 129 3.78 -8.93 -0.30
CA ARG A 129 2.44 -9.23 -0.84
C ARG A 129 2.06 -10.71 -0.73
N ALA A 130 3.00 -11.61 -1.00
CA ALA A 130 2.76 -13.05 -0.84
C ALA A 130 2.46 -13.43 0.61
N ILE A 131 3.15 -12.84 1.59
CA ILE A 131 2.88 -13.02 3.01
C ILE A 131 1.48 -12.49 3.37
N GLU A 132 1.08 -11.33 2.84
CA GLU A 132 -0.27 -10.80 3.06
C GLU A 132 -1.37 -11.67 2.43
N VAL A 133 -1.09 -12.40 1.37
CA VAL A 133 -2.04 -13.41 0.84
C VAL A 133 -2.20 -14.56 1.83
N VAL A 134 -1.13 -15.02 2.49
CA VAL A 134 -1.22 -16.00 3.58
C VAL A 134 -2.05 -15.46 4.74
N GLN A 135 -1.80 -14.22 5.18
CA GLN A 135 -2.60 -13.52 6.19
C GLN A 135 -4.08 -13.51 5.84
N ALA A 136 -4.42 -13.15 4.60
CA ALA A 136 -5.80 -13.08 4.14
C ALA A 136 -6.49 -14.45 4.14
N TYR A 137 -5.78 -15.54 3.77
CA TYR A 137 -6.35 -16.90 3.84
C TYR A 137 -6.54 -17.41 5.27
N GLU A 138 -5.60 -17.13 6.18
CA GLU A 138 -5.75 -17.48 7.60
C GLU A 138 -6.97 -16.76 8.19
N GLU A 139 -7.12 -15.47 7.91
CA GLU A 139 -8.24 -14.67 8.38
C GLU A 139 -9.58 -15.13 7.78
N ALA A 140 -9.61 -15.38 6.46
CA ALA A 140 -10.81 -15.89 5.79
C ALA A 140 -11.26 -17.24 6.34
N LEU A 141 -10.32 -18.13 6.68
CA LEU A 141 -10.64 -19.43 7.32
C LEU A 141 -11.27 -19.21 8.68
N ASP A 142 -10.70 -18.34 9.50
CA ASP A 142 -11.22 -18.01 10.82
C ASP A 142 -12.64 -17.42 10.74
N ILE A 143 -12.84 -16.43 9.86
CA ILE A 143 -14.15 -15.81 9.64
C ILE A 143 -15.19 -16.85 9.22
N VAL A 144 -14.89 -17.71 8.24
CA VAL A 144 -15.86 -18.70 7.73
C VAL A 144 -16.18 -19.77 8.78
N GLN A 145 -15.22 -20.16 9.62
CA GLN A 145 -15.43 -21.13 10.69
C GLN A 145 -16.31 -20.60 11.83
N HIS A 146 -16.25 -19.29 12.10
CA HIS A 146 -16.97 -18.65 13.18
C HIS A 146 -18.15 -17.79 12.69
N TYR A 147 -18.45 -17.83 11.39
CA TYR A 147 -19.48 -17.00 10.79
C TYR A 147 -20.86 -17.24 11.40
N ARG A 148 -21.49 -16.15 11.82
CA ARG A 148 -22.88 -16.13 12.29
C ARG A 148 -23.67 -15.17 11.40
N PRO A 149 -24.72 -15.64 10.69
CA PRO A 149 -25.55 -14.77 9.90
C PRO A 149 -26.16 -13.66 10.76
N PRO A 150 -26.10 -12.39 10.33
CA PRO A 150 -26.80 -11.31 11.04
C PRO A 150 -28.32 -11.49 10.94
N ALA A 151 -29.05 -10.98 11.93
CA ALA A 151 -30.52 -11.07 11.96
C ALA A 151 -31.16 -10.29 10.79
N GLU A 152 -30.55 -9.18 10.38
CA GLU A 152 -30.99 -8.34 9.29
C GLU A 152 -29.87 -8.14 8.26
N PRO A 153 -30.16 -8.14 6.94
CA PRO A 153 -29.15 -8.04 5.89
C PRO A 153 -28.53 -6.64 5.77
N ARG A 154 -29.12 -5.64 6.42
CA ARG A 154 -28.67 -4.25 6.41
C ARG A 154 -29.13 -3.49 7.65
N VAL A 155 -28.38 -2.47 8.02
CA VAL A 155 -28.81 -1.45 8.98
C VAL A 155 -29.76 -0.46 8.30
N ARG A 156 -30.91 -0.18 8.90
CA ARG A 156 -31.82 0.88 8.44
C ARG A 156 -31.25 2.24 8.86
N TYR A 157 -31.26 3.19 7.96
CA TYR A 157 -30.79 4.56 8.24
C TYR A 157 -31.72 5.60 7.62
N THR A 158 -31.70 6.80 8.17
CA THR A 158 -32.31 7.98 7.59
C THR A 158 -31.21 8.94 7.18
N PRO A 159 -31.21 9.44 5.92
CA PRO A 159 -30.24 10.42 5.48
C PRO A 159 -30.25 11.67 6.38
N ARG A 160 -29.09 12.23 6.63
CA ARG A 160 -28.91 13.51 7.32
C ARG A 160 -27.62 14.17 6.82
N ALA A 161 -27.59 15.50 6.85
CA ALA A 161 -26.38 16.25 6.55
C ALA A 161 -25.25 15.84 7.48
N GLY A 162 -24.06 15.70 6.93
CA GLY A 162 -22.89 15.30 7.72
C GLY A 162 -21.62 15.28 6.91
N HIS A 163 -20.50 15.15 7.61
CA HIS A 163 -19.18 14.98 7.06
C HIS A 163 -18.52 13.78 7.73
N GLY A 164 -17.76 12.99 6.97
CA GLY A 164 -17.02 11.85 7.47
C GLY A 164 -15.82 11.55 6.62
N ALA A 165 -14.76 11.10 7.28
CA ALA A 165 -13.55 10.62 6.64
C ALA A 165 -13.17 9.26 7.18
N ALA A 166 -12.66 8.39 6.31
CA ALA A 166 -12.20 7.06 6.65
C ALA A 166 -10.96 6.70 5.82
N ALA A 167 -10.20 5.76 6.32
CA ALA A 167 -9.11 5.14 5.60
C ALA A 167 -9.22 3.62 5.71
N THR A 168 -8.90 2.93 4.62
CA THR A 168 -8.81 1.47 4.56
C THR A 168 -7.50 1.07 3.89
N GLU A 169 -7.05 -0.15 4.11
CA GLU A 169 -5.94 -0.69 3.34
C GLU A 169 -6.47 -1.41 2.09
N ALA A 170 -6.09 -0.90 0.93
CA ALA A 170 -6.24 -1.58 -0.35
C ALA A 170 -4.97 -2.42 -0.64
N PRO A 171 -4.96 -3.34 -1.62
CA PRO A 171 -3.78 -4.16 -1.92
C PRO A 171 -2.49 -3.35 -2.08
N ARG A 172 -2.58 -2.15 -2.67
CA ARG A 172 -1.45 -1.28 -2.96
C ARG A 172 -1.13 -0.27 -1.85
N GLY A 173 -1.92 -0.22 -0.80
CA GLY A 173 -1.71 0.65 0.36
C GLY A 173 -2.94 1.41 0.81
N LEU A 174 -2.72 2.43 1.62
CA LEU A 174 -3.73 3.24 2.26
C LEU A 174 -4.64 3.92 1.24
N LEU A 175 -5.95 3.68 1.34
CA LEU A 175 -7.00 4.32 0.55
C LEU A 175 -7.79 5.27 1.46
N TYR A 176 -7.72 6.57 1.17
CA TYR A 176 -8.40 7.60 1.95
C TYR A 176 -9.67 8.08 1.26
N HIS A 177 -10.75 8.22 2.03
CA HIS A 177 -12.04 8.76 1.62
C HIS A 177 -12.48 9.87 2.56
N ASP A 178 -13.02 10.96 1.97
CA ASP A 178 -13.58 12.09 2.70
C ASP A 178 -14.85 12.56 1.96
N TYR A 179 -15.98 12.56 2.65
CA TYR A 179 -17.27 12.87 2.05
C TYR A 179 -18.07 13.85 2.91
N ALA A 180 -18.71 14.82 2.25
CA ALA A 180 -19.79 15.58 2.84
C ALA A 180 -21.11 15.25 2.12
N VAL A 181 -22.17 15.07 2.89
CA VAL A 181 -23.52 14.80 2.39
C VAL A 181 -24.49 15.86 2.86
N ASP A 182 -25.49 16.18 2.04
CA ASP A 182 -26.60 17.09 2.38
C ASP A 182 -27.70 16.37 3.18
N ALA A 183 -28.78 17.11 3.49
CA ALA A 183 -29.91 16.58 4.25
C ALA A 183 -30.67 15.44 3.52
N ASP A 184 -30.60 15.41 2.19
CA ASP A 184 -31.22 14.37 1.35
C ASP A 184 -30.32 13.16 1.15
N GLY A 185 -29.10 13.17 1.71
CA GLY A 185 -28.11 12.12 1.56
C GLY A 185 -27.34 12.15 0.23
N ARG A 186 -27.37 13.28 -0.50
CA ARG A 186 -26.57 13.47 -1.72
C ARG A 186 -25.18 13.97 -1.37
N LEU A 187 -24.19 13.57 -2.17
CA LEU A 187 -22.83 14.06 -2.00
C LEU A 187 -22.73 15.55 -2.34
N ALA A 188 -22.36 16.35 -1.34
CA ALA A 188 -22.00 17.76 -1.49
C ALA A 188 -20.53 17.91 -1.88
N SER A 189 -19.64 17.04 -1.34
CA SER A 189 -18.25 16.94 -1.75
C SER A 189 -17.73 15.52 -1.56
N ALA A 190 -16.72 15.14 -2.35
CA ALA A 190 -16.03 13.87 -2.23
C ALA A 190 -14.53 14.06 -2.53
N ARG A 191 -13.69 13.47 -1.71
CA ARG A 191 -12.25 13.33 -1.97
C ARG A 191 -11.83 11.89 -1.77
N ILE A 192 -11.14 11.34 -2.76
CA ILE A 192 -10.62 9.97 -2.75
C ILE A 192 -9.15 10.07 -3.10
N ILE A 193 -8.28 9.60 -2.22
CA ILE A 193 -6.83 9.59 -2.42
C ILE A 193 -6.37 8.14 -2.49
N PRO A 194 -6.12 7.61 -3.70
CA PRO A 194 -5.73 6.22 -3.89
C PRO A 194 -4.26 5.98 -3.51
N PRO A 195 -3.88 4.74 -3.15
CA PRO A 195 -2.52 4.44 -2.72
C PRO A 195 -1.47 4.67 -3.82
N THR A 196 -1.82 4.50 -5.10
CA THR A 196 -0.87 4.72 -6.19
C THR A 196 -0.47 6.18 -6.30
N SER A 197 -1.40 7.14 -6.12
CA SER A 197 -1.05 8.57 -6.09
C SER A 197 -0.20 8.93 -4.87
N GLN A 198 -0.39 8.23 -3.77
CA GLN A 198 0.43 8.39 -2.56
C GLN A 198 1.86 7.89 -2.78
N ASN A 199 2.06 6.84 -3.57
CA ASN A 199 3.38 6.31 -3.89
C ASN A 199 4.07 7.02 -5.06
N GLN A 200 3.36 7.80 -5.87
CA GLN A 200 3.86 8.32 -7.15
C GLN A 200 5.16 9.14 -6.98
N ALA A 201 5.19 10.07 -6.04
CA ALA A 201 6.37 10.87 -5.77
C ALA A 201 7.56 10.04 -5.27
N GLN A 202 7.30 8.95 -4.52
CA GLN A 202 8.35 8.03 -4.09
C GLN A 202 8.87 7.17 -5.24
N ILE A 203 8.00 6.70 -6.13
CA ILE A 203 8.38 5.95 -7.34
C ILE A 203 9.33 6.80 -8.19
N GLU A 204 9.01 8.06 -8.43
CA GLU A 204 9.87 8.97 -9.19
C GLU A 204 11.24 9.18 -8.53
N ARG A 205 11.26 9.36 -7.21
CA ARG A 205 12.50 9.48 -6.45
C ARG A 205 13.39 8.24 -6.59
N ASP A 206 12.80 7.06 -6.51
CA ASP A 206 13.53 5.79 -6.62
C ASP A 206 14.04 5.56 -8.05
N LEU A 207 13.23 5.90 -9.06
CA LEU A 207 13.66 5.88 -10.47
C LEU A 207 14.80 6.85 -10.72
N TRP A 208 14.75 8.05 -10.16
CA TRP A 208 15.84 9.01 -10.24
C TRP A 208 17.14 8.44 -9.67
N GLN A 209 17.10 7.87 -8.47
CA GLN A 209 18.27 7.27 -7.83
C GLN A 209 18.81 6.07 -8.61
N LEU A 210 17.92 5.23 -9.17
CA LEU A 210 18.30 4.11 -10.02
C LEU A 210 18.97 4.58 -11.31
N ALA A 211 18.40 5.58 -11.98
CA ALA A 211 18.94 6.15 -13.21
C ALA A 211 20.34 6.71 -12.99
N GLN A 212 20.57 7.48 -11.92
CA GLN A 212 21.91 8.00 -11.59
C GLN A 212 22.97 6.89 -11.46
N ARG A 213 22.61 5.73 -10.94
CA ARG A 213 23.53 4.58 -10.80
C ARG A 213 23.79 3.88 -12.13
N LEU A 214 22.82 3.91 -13.05
CA LEU A 214 22.84 3.14 -14.30
C LEU A 214 23.16 3.98 -15.53
N LEU A 215 23.29 5.30 -15.43
CA LEU A 215 23.62 6.19 -16.57
C LEU A 215 24.79 5.73 -17.43
N PRO A 216 25.84 5.06 -16.90
CA PRO A 216 26.94 4.54 -17.72
C PRO A 216 26.56 3.32 -18.58
N THR A 217 25.36 2.72 -18.37
CA THR A 217 24.93 1.53 -19.12
C THR A 217 24.25 1.91 -20.45
N ASP A 218 24.00 0.91 -21.29
CA ASP A 218 23.20 1.09 -22.50
C ASP A 218 21.71 1.37 -22.19
N ASP A 219 21.02 1.98 -23.14
CA ASP A 219 19.65 2.47 -22.98
C ASP A 219 18.64 1.34 -22.76
N ALA A 220 18.84 0.16 -23.37
CA ALA A 220 17.94 -0.97 -23.23
C ALA A 220 18.00 -1.55 -21.80
N ARG A 221 19.20 -1.64 -21.23
CA ARG A 221 19.40 -2.07 -19.85
C ARG A 221 18.82 -1.07 -18.86
N LEU A 222 19.02 0.23 -19.10
CA LEU A 222 18.42 1.27 -18.27
C LEU A 222 16.88 1.21 -18.30
N ALA A 223 16.28 1.10 -19.49
CA ALA A 223 14.84 0.99 -19.65
C ALA A 223 14.28 -0.24 -18.90
N THR A 224 14.90 -1.41 -19.09
CA THR A 224 14.49 -2.65 -18.39
C THR A 224 14.56 -2.50 -16.87
N ALA A 225 15.63 -1.90 -16.33
CA ALA A 225 15.76 -1.69 -14.90
C ALA A 225 14.70 -0.72 -14.35
N CYS A 226 14.39 0.35 -15.07
CA CYS A 226 13.31 1.28 -14.72
C CYS A 226 11.95 0.59 -14.71
N GLU A 227 11.63 -0.25 -15.72
CA GLU A 227 10.40 -1.03 -15.76
C GLU A 227 10.28 -1.99 -14.57
N GLN A 228 11.36 -2.68 -14.22
CA GLN A 228 11.39 -3.57 -13.05
C GLN A 228 11.16 -2.79 -11.75
N ALA A 229 11.81 -1.64 -11.60
CA ALA A 229 11.65 -0.79 -10.42
C ALA A 229 10.21 -0.30 -10.25
N VAL A 230 9.55 0.14 -11.33
CA VAL A 230 8.13 0.55 -11.28
C VAL A 230 7.21 -0.61 -10.86
N ARG A 231 7.46 -1.83 -11.37
CA ARG A 231 6.65 -3.02 -11.03
C ARG A 231 6.70 -3.39 -9.55
N ASN A 232 7.74 -3.02 -8.81
CA ASN A 232 7.82 -3.25 -7.37
C ASN A 232 6.66 -2.63 -6.60
N TYR A 233 6.10 -1.54 -7.11
CA TYR A 233 4.99 -0.80 -6.50
C TYR A 233 3.61 -1.31 -6.92
N ASP A 234 3.54 -2.25 -7.90
CA ASP A 234 2.28 -2.74 -8.46
C ASP A 234 1.32 -1.59 -8.84
N PRO A 235 1.79 -0.58 -9.62
CA PRO A 235 1.02 0.64 -9.82
C PRO A 235 -0.27 0.38 -10.59
N CYS A 236 -1.36 1.01 -10.15
CA CYS A 236 -2.66 0.93 -10.79
C CYS A 236 -2.77 1.94 -11.93
N ILE A 237 -2.81 1.47 -13.18
CA ILE A 237 -2.89 2.32 -14.37
C ILE A 237 -4.15 3.19 -14.35
N SER A 238 -5.30 2.64 -14.00
CA SER A 238 -6.57 3.39 -13.94
C SER A 238 -6.64 4.41 -12.79
N CYS A 239 -5.76 4.29 -11.78
CA CYS A 239 -5.76 5.18 -10.62
C CYS A 239 -4.84 6.39 -10.78
N SER A 240 -3.62 6.18 -11.28
CA SER A 240 -2.58 7.23 -11.21
C SER A 240 -1.40 7.02 -12.17
N THR A 241 -1.46 6.08 -13.10
CA THR A 241 -0.29 5.77 -13.94
C THR A 241 -0.65 5.68 -15.41
N HIS A 242 0.39 5.85 -16.25
CA HIS A 242 0.36 5.60 -17.70
C HIS A 242 1.34 4.49 -18.04
N PHE A 243 1.26 3.97 -19.28
CA PHE A 243 2.30 3.08 -19.80
C PHE A 243 3.65 3.80 -19.78
N LEU A 244 4.67 3.11 -19.23
CA LEU A 244 6.02 3.64 -19.19
C LEU A 244 6.55 3.84 -20.61
N LYS A 245 6.97 5.06 -20.92
CA LYS A 245 7.78 5.39 -22.09
C LYS A 245 9.08 6.01 -21.57
N VAL A 246 10.21 5.35 -21.83
CA VAL A 246 11.52 5.86 -21.43
C VAL A 246 12.09 6.65 -22.58
N HIS A 247 12.33 7.94 -22.36
CA HIS A 247 13.07 8.81 -23.27
C HIS A 247 14.42 9.13 -22.62
N ILE A 248 15.52 8.79 -23.31
CA ILE A 248 16.87 8.99 -22.80
C ILE A 248 17.55 10.05 -23.67
N GLU A 249 17.85 11.20 -23.08
CA GLU A 249 18.64 12.25 -23.70
C GLU A 249 20.02 12.26 -23.05
N ARG A 250 21.07 12.06 -23.86
CA ARG A 250 22.47 12.12 -23.43
C ARG A 250 23.06 13.40 -24.00
N GLY A 251 23.37 14.36 -23.13
CA GLY A 251 24.06 15.58 -23.45
C GLY A 251 25.56 15.37 -23.72
#